data_4758064eb64fd5c193c5a871016e8657
#
_entry.id   4758064eb64fd5c193c5a871016e8657
#
_cell.length_a   1.000
_cell.length_b   1.000
_cell.length_c   1.000
_cell.angle_alpha   90.00
_cell.angle_beta   90.00
_cell.angle_gamma   90.00
#
_symmetry.space_group_name_H-M   'P 1'
#
loop_
_entity.id
_entity.type
_entity.pdbx_description
1 polymer ?
#
loop_
_entity_poly.entity_id
_entity_poly.type
_entity_poly.pdbx_seq_one_letter_code
_entity_poly.pdbx_strand_id
1 'polypeptide(L)'
;MTDIPVMYFLWVSAFLFATGLAILLLKKNTIFVLMGIELILNAANLNLVAFSKNDPSLQGLYLSIFVLVVGVCEMAIALAIILQVYRNYRAIEVDQFTSRY
;
A
#
# COMPACT_ATOMS: atom_id res chain seq x y z
N MET A 1 16.64 3.72 -21.80
CA MET A 1 15.54 3.78 -20.85
C MET A 1 14.23 3.43 -21.47
N THR A 2 13.95 3.99 -22.65
CA THR A 2 12.70 3.73 -23.36
C THR A 2 12.68 2.37 -24.04
N ASP A 3 13.78 1.62 -23.96
CA ASP A 3 13.92 0.36 -24.70
C ASP A 3 13.44 -0.84 -23.89
N ILE A 4 13.04 -0.64 -22.63
CA ILE A 4 12.54 -1.72 -21.81
C ILE A 4 11.11 -2.04 -22.25
N PRO A 5 10.83 -3.28 -22.67
CA PRO A 5 9.47 -3.63 -23.08
C PRO A 5 8.46 -3.49 -21.95
N VAL A 6 7.24 -3.11 -22.30
CA VAL A 6 6.14 -3.01 -21.35
C VAL A 6 5.94 -4.33 -20.61
N MET A 7 6.21 -5.44 -21.27
CA MET A 7 6.05 -6.76 -20.69
C MET A 7 6.84 -6.93 -19.38
N TYR A 8 8.04 -6.37 -19.28
CA TYR A 8 8.83 -6.47 -18.07
C TYR A 8 8.17 -5.75 -16.90
N PHE A 9 7.58 -4.57 -17.16
CA PHE A 9 6.83 -3.86 -16.13
C PHE A 9 5.63 -4.65 -15.65
N LEU A 10 4.95 -5.32 -16.57
CA LEU A 10 3.80 -6.15 -16.24
C LEU A 10 4.20 -7.36 -15.38
N TRP A 11 5.36 -7.96 -15.65
CA TRP A 11 5.85 -9.05 -14.82
C TRP A 11 6.16 -8.60 -13.40
N VAL A 12 6.81 -7.46 -13.26
CA VAL A 12 7.10 -6.90 -11.93
C VAL A 12 5.81 -6.56 -11.20
N SER A 13 4.87 -5.96 -11.91
CA SER A 13 3.56 -5.63 -11.37
C SER A 13 2.82 -6.87 -10.89
N ALA A 14 2.85 -7.94 -11.68
CA ALA A 14 2.20 -9.20 -11.31
C ALA A 14 2.83 -9.78 -10.04
N PHE A 15 4.15 -9.70 -9.91
CA PHE A 15 4.86 -10.17 -8.74
C PHE A 15 4.47 -9.35 -7.50
N LEU A 16 4.41 -8.03 -7.63
CA LEU A 16 4.02 -7.16 -6.52
C LEU A 16 2.58 -7.43 -6.11
N PHE A 17 1.68 -7.60 -7.07
CA PHE A 17 0.29 -7.89 -6.78
C PHE A 17 0.17 -9.23 -6.05
N ALA A 18 0.85 -10.26 -6.53
CA ALA A 18 0.79 -11.58 -5.91
C ALA A 18 1.34 -11.53 -4.49
N THR A 19 2.45 -10.82 -4.27
CA THR A 19 3.03 -10.68 -2.94
C THR A 19 2.08 -9.95 -2.00
N GLY A 20 1.49 -8.85 -2.46
CA GLY A 20 0.53 -8.10 -1.65
C GLY A 20 -0.69 -8.93 -1.30
N LEU A 21 -1.22 -9.66 -2.27
CA LEU A 21 -2.37 -10.52 -2.04
C LEU A 21 -2.04 -11.64 -1.06
N ALA A 22 -0.85 -12.23 -1.18
CA ALA A 22 -0.41 -13.26 -0.24
C ALA A 22 -0.34 -12.71 1.18
N ILE A 23 0.18 -11.51 1.36
CA ILE A 23 0.24 -10.89 2.68
C ILE A 23 -1.16 -10.69 3.24
N LEU A 24 -2.11 -10.23 2.42
CA LEU A 24 -3.48 -10.03 2.87
C LEU A 24 -4.14 -11.33 3.31
N LEU A 25 -3.86 -12.40 2.60
CA LEU A 25 -4.50 -13.69 2.89
C LEU A 25 -3.84 -14.43 4.06
N LEU A 26 -2.53 -14.22 4.25
CA LEU A 26 -1.77 -15.02 5.22
C LEU A 26 -1.54 -14.32 6.55
N LYS A 27 -1.53 -12.99 6.55
CA LYS A 27 -1.21 -12.24 7.76
C LYS A 27 -2.48 -11.64 8.36
N LYS A 28 -2.53 -11.66 9.69
CA LYS A 28 -3.68 -11.10 10.42
C LYS A 28 -3.36 -9.77 11.09
N ASN A 29 -2.09 -9.40 11.15
CA ASN A 29 -1.66 -8.15 11.75
C ASN A 29 -2.09 -6.99 10.86
N THR A 30 -2.68 -5.95 11.46
CA THR A 30 -3.21 -4.82 10.73
C THR A 30 -2.12 -4.08 9.94
N ILE A 31 -0.91 -4.00 10.48
CA ILE A 31 0.19 -3.34 9.79
C ILE A 31 0.56 -4.11 8.52
N PHE A 32 0.61 -5.45 8.60
CA PHE A 32 0.88 -6.27 7.43
C PHE A 32 -0.24 -6.15 6.39
N VAL A 33 -1.49 -6.02 6.84
CA VAL A 33 -2.61 -5.80 5.92
C VAL A 33 -2.41 -4.50 5.16
N LEU A 34 -2.01 -3.42 5.86
CA LEU A 34 -1.72 -2.15 5.21
C LEU A 34 -0.59 -2.29 4.20
N MET A 35 0.47 -3.01 4.55
CA MET A 35 1.58 -3.24 3.64
C MET A 35 1.15 -4.01 2.40
N GLY A 36 0.28 -5.00 2.58
CA GLY A 36 -0.24 -5.76 1.45
C GLY A 36 -1.07 -4.90 0.50
N ILE A 37 -1.93 -4.06 1.05
CA ILE A 37 -2.72 -3.13 0.25
C ILE A 37 -1.80 -2.18 -0.51
N GLU A 38 -0.75 -1.70 0.13
CA GLU A 38 0.18 -0.78 -0.50
C GLU A 38 0.90 -1.44 -1.67
N LEU A 39 1.29 -2.71 -1.52
CA LEU A 39 1.91 -3.44 -2.61
C LEU A 39 0.96 -3.62 -3.79
N ILE A 40 -0.31 -3.89 -3.51
CA ILE A 40 -1.31 -4.03 -4.57
C ILE A 40 -1.51 -2.71 -5.30
N LEU A 41 -1.58 -1.60 -4.56
CA LEU A 41 -1.70 -0.27 -5.16
C LEU A 41 -0.47 0.06 -5.99
N ASN A 42 0.73 -0.29 -5.51
CA ASN A 42 1.95 -0.08 -6.27
C ASN A 42 1.94 -0.91 -7.56
N ALA A 43 1.41 -2.12 -7.52
CA ALA A 43 1.29 -2.94 -8.72
C ALA A 43 0.39 -2.26 -9.76
N ALA A 44 -0.77 -1.78 -9.34
CA ALA A 44 -1.67 -1.07 -10.22
C ALA A 44 -1.02 0.21 -10.76
N ASN A 45 -0.29 0.92 -9.91
CA ASN A 45 0.37 2.15 -10.29
C ASN A 45 1.47 1.90 -11.31
N LEU A 46 2.23 0.83 -11.14
CA LEU A 46 3.26 0.45 -12.09
C LEU A 46 2.65 0.13 -13.46
N ASN A 47 1.48 -0.49 -13.49
CA ASN A 47 0.76 -0.75 -14.73
C ASN A 47 0.37 0.56 -15.42
N LEU A 48 -0.10 1.55 -14.65
CA LEU A 48 -0.45 2.86 -15.21
C LEU A 48 0.77 3.51 -15.87
N VAL A 49 1.91 3.45 -15.22
CA VAL A 49 3.15 4.00 -15.79
C VAL A 49 3.55 3.24 -17.03
N ALA A 50 3.48 1.91 -16.99
CA ALA A 50 3.87 1.08 -18.13
C ALA A 50 3.01 1.37 -19.36
N PHE A 51 1.70 1.48 -19.17
CA PHE A 51 0.81 1.73 -20.28
C PHE A 51 0.87 3.16 -20.79
N SER A 52 1.40 4.09 -20.01
CA SER A 52 1.58 5.47 -20.46
C SER A 52 2.84 5.67 -21.28
N LYS A 53 3.67 4.65 -21.38
CA LYS A 53 4.97 4.75 -22.04
C LYS A 53 4.87 5.23 -23.48
N ASN A 54 3.84 4.77 -24.21
CA ASN A 54 3.62 5.12 -25.60
C ASN A 54 2.54 6.18 -25.81
N ASP A 55 2.10 6.81 -24.72
CA ASP A 55 1.05 7.82 -24.76
C ASP A 55 1.69 9.21 -24.77
N PRO A 56 1.56 9.98 -25.89
CA PRO A 56 2.16 11.32 -25.93
C PRO A 56 1.59 12.29 -24.90
N SER A 57 0.32 12.09 -24.49
CA SER A 57 -0.32 12.96 -23.51
C SER A 57 0.08 12.64 -22.09
N LEU A 58 0.68 11.47 -21.85
CA LEU A 58 1.15 11.04 -20.53
C LEU A 58 0.05 11.02 -19.47
N GLN A 59 -1.19 10.76 -19.89
CA GLN A 59 -2.31 10.74 -18.96
C GLN A 59 -2.14 9.66 -17.89
N GLY A 60 -1.64 8.49 -18.29
CA GLY A 60 -1.40 7.41 -17.34
C GLY A 60 -0.36 7.79 -16.30
N LEU A 61 0.67 8.52 -16.72
CA LEU A 61 1.71 8.99 -15.81
C LEU A 61 1.15 9.99 -14.80
N TYR A 62 0.37 10.96 -15.26
CA TYR A 62 -0.24 11.93 -14.36
C TYR A 62 -1.19 11.27 -13.38
N LEU A 63 -1.99 10.31 -13.87
CA LEU A 63 -2.89 9.57 -13.00
C LEU A 63 -2.12 8.76 -11.96
N SER A 64 -0.99 8.17 -12.37
CA SER A 64 -0.17 7.38 -11.45
C SER A 64 0.41 8.23 -10.33
N ILE A 65 0.85 9.44 -10.64
CA ILE A 65 1.36 10.36 -9.63
C ILE A 65 0.25 10.74 -8.66
N PHE A 66 -0.94 11.03 -9.18
CA PHE A 66 -2.09 11.35 -8.33
C PHE A 66 -2.43 10.19 -7.40
N VAL A 67 -2.49 8.97 -7.94
CA VAL A 67 -2.78 7.77 -7.15
C VAL A 67 -1.72 7.55 -6.09
N LEU A 68 -0.45 7.81 -6.43
CA LEU A 68 0.64 7.66 -5.47
C LEU A 68 0.47 8.62 -4.29
N VAL A 69 0.17 9.89 -4.57
CA VAL A 69 -0.02 10.88 -3.52
C VAL A 69 -1.20 10.53 -2.63
N VAL A 70 -2.33 10.17 -3.23
CA VAL A 70 -3.51 9.76 -2.48
C VAL A 70 -3.22 8.54 -1.63
N GLY A 71 -2.52 7.56 -2.19
CA GLY A 71 -2.17 6.34 -1.48
C GLY A 71 -1.28 6.61 -0.28
N VAL A 72 -0.29 7.48 -0.41
CA VAL A 72 0.60 7.84 0.69
C VAL A 72 -0.19 8.56 1.79
N CYS A 73 -1.10 9.47 1.42
CA CYS A 73 -1.92 10.18 2.39
C CYS A 73 -2.84 9.22 3.14
N GLU A 74 -3.47 8.31 2.42
CA GLU A 74 -4.35 7.31 3.05
C GLU A 74 -3.57 6.42 4.01
N MET A 75 -2.37 6.00 3.62
CA MET A 75 -1.53 5.16 4.46
C MET A 75 -1.13 5.90 5.73
N ALA A 76 -0.77 7.17 5.62
CA ALA A 76 -0.40 7.97 6.78
C ALA A 76 -1.57 8.10 7.76
N ILE A 77 -2.76 8.36 7.25
CA ILE A 77 -3.96 8.48 8.07
C ILE A 77 -4.28 7.14 8.73
N ALA A 78 -4.26 6.06 7.97
CA ALA A 78 -4.55 4.74 8.50
C ALA A 78 -3.56 4.35 9.59
N LEU A 79 -2.28 4.62 9.37
CA LEU A 79 -1.25 4.31 10.36
C LEU A 79 -1.44 5.13 11.62
N ALA A 80 -1.79 6.41 11.49
CA ALA A 80 -2.07 7.26 12.65
C ALA A 80 -3.24 6.72 13.46
N ILE A 81 -4.30 6.30 12.79
CA ILE A 81 -5.47 5.72 13.46
C ILE A 81 -5.09 4.43 14.19
N ILE A 82 -4.33 3.57 13.56
CA ILE A 82 -3.90 2.30 14.15
C ILE A 82 -3.06 2.56 15.40
N LEU A 83 -2.12 3.50 15.32
CA LEU A 83 -1.29 3.82 16.48
C LEU A 83 -2.12 4.41 17.61
N GLN A 84 -3.11 5.25 17.30
CA GLN A 84 -3.98 5.84 18.30
C GLN A 84 -4.81 4.77 19.00
N VAL A 85 -5.39 3.86 18.23
CA VAL A 85 -6.17 2.75 18.78
C VAL A 85 -5.28 1.86 19.65
N TYR A 86 -4.08 1.57 19.19
CA TYR A 86 -3.14 0.76 19.96
C TYR A 86 -2.79 1.41 21.29
N ARG A 87 -2.51 2.71 21.29
CA ARG A 87 -2.18 3.43 22.51
C ARG A 87 -3.34 3.45 23.48
N ASN A 88 -4.55 3.66 22.99
CA ASN A 88 -5.74 3.66 23.85
C ASN A 88 -5.99 2.29 24.45
N TYR A 89 -5.86 1.26 23.66
CA TYR A 89 -6.02 -0.11 24.15
C TYR A 89 -5.01 -0.42 25.23
N ARG A 90 -3.78 -0.05 25.00
CA ARG A 90 -2.69 -0.28 25.97
C ARG A 90 -2.90 0.47 27.27
N ALA A 91 -3.37 1.70 27.20
CA ALA A 91 -3.66 2.50 28.38
C ALA A 91 -4.77 1.86 29.20
N ILE A 92 -5.85 1.40 28.57
CA ILE A 92 -6.94 0.71 29.24
C ILE A 92 -6.44 -0.57 29.91
N GLU A 93 -5.62 -1.33 29.21
CA GLU A 93 -5.08 -2.58 29.72
C GLU A 93 -4.21 -2.35 30.96
N VAL A 94 -3.36 -1.32 30.93
CA VAL A 94 -2.53 -0.96 32.07
C VAL A 94 -3.39 -0.51 33.26
N ASP A 95 -4.41 0.29 33.02
CA ASP A 95 -5.32 0.74 34.07
C ASP A 95 -6.02 -0.42 34.74
N GLN A 96 -6.51 -1.37 33.94
CA GLN A 96 -7.15 -2.57 34.48
C GLN A 96 -6.18 -3.40 35.31
N PHE A 97 -4.95 -3.53 34.84
CA PHE A 97 -3.92 -4.25 35.60
C PHE A 97 -3.62 -3.56 36.90
N THR A 98 -3.45 -2.25 36.88
CA THR A 98 -3.13 -1.48 38.07
C THR A 98 -4.25 -1.53 39.10
N SER A 99 -5.51 -1.48 38.67
CA SER A 99 -6.65 -1.48 39.57
C SER A 99 -6.84 -2.82 40.30
N ARG A 100 -6.27 -3.89 39.79
CA ARG A 100 -6.34 -5.20 40.45
C ARG A 100 -5.41 -5.33 41.63
N TYR A 101 -4.37 -4.55 41.64
CA TYR A 101 -3.35 -4.59 42.69
C TYR A 101 -3.29 -3.30 43.46
#